data_a6fbbd3b7954f6671bd012c348f24e7c
#
_entry.id   a6fbbd3b7954f6671bd012c348f24e7c
#
_cell.length_a   1.000
_cell.length_b   1.000
_cell.length_c   1.000
_cell.angle_alpha   90.00
_cell.angle_beta   90.00
_cell.angle_gamma   90.00
#
_symmetry.space_group_name_H-M   'P 1'
#
loop_
_entity.id
_entity.type
_entity.pdbx_description
1 polymer ?
#
loop_
_entity_poly.entity_id
_entity_poly.type
_entity_poly.pdbx_seq_one_letter_code
_entity_poly.pdbx_strand_id
1 'polypeptide(L)'
;MIQNNKHGAWVPKETKTIGEQKKGVQRPIIARMGGISAVLAFIFNILIVPTLIIALPIVAMWPSHEGHHPTVEVRDEAGVLQADPLIKEIRKLTFHKKIHVAVLTVTGTDIDNLNDEVLKYAQKHSDTDVPWISPSSPDYWNNGLMILAVAPDGREVGCYFGEDVKVPLESQADIQNAAKDQYRDADWQGGTVSMAKEAADIIGNPNYENKTLSQVVRGIFVVLGVTWLCYGLWRGYAARRRAREALGHYSQVTHDYATTELYASAIPEDEPHGAQVMERYRWFRNEYEKTARDWKAFEGVSGAKWFAMKTLRRAKSLKERFAALDSLDNVIANTATFLSMSPGWEQVWANEQGPVLEDLGSLDALCAKIDHADVALTTEETKGWVRTQHQKLSKLSYELETGQTKPSAALDELDRIAEQTKVRATRLARQAIDADTSSYAAQRRQRFNDSLSSTRRASYSGSWFYGGRSGNYRPHSTIRLNPSSPALFAVDSSEGSFGESGSSSSFDSISDLVVGYSSASSYVPASSGSSSSSGSSFSSGGYSGSSFSGAGSSSSF
;
A
#
# COMPACT_ATOMS: atom_id res chain seq x y z
N MET A 1 59.13 37.96 36.23
CA MET A 1 57.79 38.43 36.69
C MET A 1 56.74 37.77 35.83
N ILE A 2 55.99 36.98 36.48
CA ILE A 2 54.97 36.04 35.88
C ILE A 2 53.74 36.85 35.63
N GLN A 3 53.15 36.74 34.45
CA GLN A 3 51.76 37.09 34.25
C GLN A 3 51.01 35.98 33.57
N ASN A 4 50.06 35.46 34.34
CA ASN A 4 49.08 34.42 33.99
C ASN A 4 48.20 34.79 32.79
N ASN A 5 48.14 33.92 31.81
CA ASN A 5 47.10 33.94 30.81
C ASN A 5 46.16 32.76 31.06
N LYS A 6 44.97 33.09 31.59
CA LYS A 6 43.86 32.16 31.80
C LYS A 6 43.12 31.93 30.48
N HIS A 7 43.48 30.90 29.76
CA HIS A 7 42.56 30.29 28.81
C HIS A 7 42.04 29.01 29.44
N GLY A 8 40.81 29.07 29.91
CA GLY A 8 40.10 27.92 30.46
C GLY A 8 39.75 26.94 29.35
N ALA A 9 40.62 25.97 29.11
CA ALA A 9 40.29 24.78 28.38
C ALA A 9 39.20 24.03 29.16
N TRP A 10 38.04 23.89 28.57
CA TRP A 10 36.98 23.07 29.10
C TRP A 10 37.38 21.60 28.90
N VAL A 11 37.89 20.97 29.94
CA VAL A 11 38.15 19.51 29.97
C VAL A 11 36.84 18.82 30.31
N PRO A 12 36.36 17.89 29.48
CA PRO A 12 35.21 17.06 29.85
C PRO A 12 35.59 16.25 31.10
N LYS A 13 34.82 16.38 32.17
CA LYS A 13 34.95 15.57 33.37
C LYS A 13 34.98 14.10 33.00
N GLU A 14 36.02 13.43 33.47
CA GLU A 14 36.32 12.02 33.36
C GLU A 14 35.10 11.13 33.34
N THR A 15 35.01 10.27 32.34
CA THR A 15 34.19 9.06 32.32
C THR A 15 34.53 8.20 33.53
N LYS A 16 33.75 8.30 34.59
CA LYS A 16 33.73 7.28 35.64
C LYS A 16 33.40 5.93 35.03
N THR A 17 34.37 5.04 35.09
CA THR A 17 34.28 3.60 34.88
C THR A 17 32.94 3.06 35.34
N ILE A 18 32.25 2.38 34.44
CA ILE A 18 31.01 1.62 34.70
C ILE A 18 31.42 0.34 35.46
N GLY A 19 31.55 0.47 36.74
CA GLY A 19 31.67 -0.63 37.66
C GLY A 19 31.13 -0.18 39.01
N GLU A 20 30.07 -0.85 39.45
CA GLU A 20 29.44 -0.74 40.76
C GLU A 20 28.58 0.52 41.05
N GLN A 21 27.29 0.43 40.73
CA GLN A 21 26.23 0.82 41.66
C GLN A 21 24.88 0.19 41.30
N LYS A 22 24.68 -1.07 41.71
CA LYS A 22 23.35 -1.59 42.02
C LYS A 22 22.88 -0.98 43.33
N LYS A 23 22.40 0.27 43.31
CA LYS A 23 21.47 0.79 44.33
C LYS A 23 20.14 1.08 43.63
N GLY A 24 19.09 0.38 44.07
CA GLY A 24 17.74 0.49 43.56
C GLY A 24 17.24 1.91 43.66
N VAL A 25 17.30 2.63 42.54
CA VAL A 25 16.59 3.89 42.39
C VAL A 25 15.12 3.51 42.20
N GLN A 26 14.33 3.70 43.25
CA GLN A 26 12.86 3.69 43.15
C GLN A 26 12.48 4.76 42.11
N ARG A 27 12.12 4.30 40.92
CA ARG A 27 11.58 5.21 39.88
C ARG A 27 10.30 5.83 40.39
N PRO A 28 10.10 7.15 40.25
CA PRO A 28 8.90 7.81 40.75
C PRO A 28 7.63 7.21 40.13
N ILE A 29 6.56 7.15 40.90
CA ILE A 29 5.26 6.54 40.55
C ILE A 29 4.72 7.07 39.21
N ILE A 30 5.01 8.34 38.88
CA ILE A 30 4.64 9.01 37.62
C ILE A 30 5.27 8.32 36.38
N ALA A 31 6.50 7.80 36.50
CA ALA A 31 7.13 7.03 35.41
C ALA A 31 6.45 5.65 35.19
N ARG A 32 5.81 5.12 36.26
CA ARG A 32 5.03 3.87 36.21
C ARG A 32 3.69 4.05 35.50
N MET A 33 3.01 5.21 35.69
CA MET A 33 1.73 5.50 35.03
C MET A 33 1.90 5.67 33.50
N GLY A 34 2.97 6.28 33.04
CA GLY A 34 3.28 6.33 31.60
C GLY A 34 3.56 4.96 30.97
N GLY A 35 3.99 3.97 31.77
CA GLY A 35 4.13 2.58 31.37
C GLY A 35 2.79 1.87 31.22
N ILE A 36 1.88 2.06 32.16
CA ILE A 36 0.55 1.43 32.16
C ILE A 36 -0.30 1.91 30.98
N SER A 37 -0.35 3.21 30.73
CA SER A 37 -1.09 3.77 29.58
C SER A 37 -0.55 3.27 28.23
N ALA A 38 0.77 3.12 28.10
CA ALA A 38 1.38 2.56 26.89
C ALA A 38 1.08 1.06 26.73
N VAL A 39 1.03 0.30 27.81
CA VAL A 39 0.63 -1.11 27.80
C VAL A 39 -0.84 -1.24 27.44
N LEU A 40 -1.72 -0.43 28.03
CA LEU A 40 -3.15 -0.41 27.70
C LEU A 40 -3.38 -0.03 26.23
N ALA A 41 -2.69 0.99 25.73
CA ALA A 41 -2.75 1.37 24.32
C ALA A 41 -2.22 0.27 23.38
N PHE A 42 -1.19 -0.47 23.78
CA PHE A 42 -0.67 -1.60 23.05
C PHE A 42 -1.69 -2.75 23.00
N ILE A 43 -2.25 -3.15 24.15
CA ILE A 43 -3.27 -4.19 24.25
C ILE A 43 -4.49 -3.79 23.41
N PHE A 44 -4.95 -2.55 23.53
CA PHE A 44 -6.10 -2.06 22.78
C PHE A 44 -5.84 -2.13 21.26
N ASN A 45 -4.73 -1.57 20.77
CA ASN A 45 -4.46 -1.50 19.34
C ASN A 45 -4.03 -2.82 18.70
N ILE A 46 -3.36 -3.71 19.43
CA ILE A 46 -2.78 -4.95 18.85
C ILE A 46 -3.63 -6.18 19.15
N LEU A 47 -4.39 -6.19 20.25
CA LEU A 47 -5.26 -7.30 20.59
C LEU A 47 -6.74 -6.98 20.41
N ILE A 48 -7.24 -5.93 21.04
CA ILE A 48 -8.68 -5.65 21.07
C ILE A 48 -9.20 -5.22 19.69
N VAL A 49 -8.57 -4.26 19.03
CA VAL A 49 -9.04 -3.73 17.74
C VAL A 49 -9.09 -4.81 16.66
N PRO A 50 -8.02 -5.58 16.36
CA PRO A 50 -8.10 -6.62 15.34
C PRO A 50 -9.06 -7.75 15.72
N THR A 51 -9.16 -8.10 17.03
CA THR A 51 -10.15 -9.09 17.49
C THR A 51 -11.57 -8.61 17.25
N LEU A 52 -11.88 -7.34 17.51
CA LEU A 52 -13.20 -6.76 17.23
C LEU A 52 -13.49 -6.71 15.73
N ILE A 53 -12.50 -6.33 14.91
CA ILE A 53 -12.65 -6.31 13.44
C ILE A 53 -13.01 -7.70 12.91
N ILE A 54 -12.44 -8.76 13.47
CA ILE A 54 -12.68 -10.13 13.04
C ILE A 54 -13.97 -10.70 13.67
N ALA A 55 -14.16 -10.52 14.99
CA ALA A 55 -15.23 -11.17 15.72
C ALA A 55 -16.60 -10.54 15.49
N LEU A 56 -16.67 -9.21 15.37
CA LEU A 56 -17.95 -8.50 15.28
C LEU A 56 -18.77 -8.89 14.02
N PRO A 57 -18.18 -8.97 12.82
CA PRO A 57 -18.91 -9.47 11.64
C PRO A 57 -19.28 -10.96 11.76
N ILE A 58 -18.43 -11.78 12.39
CA ILE A 58 -18.72 -13.20 12.60
C ILE A 58 -19.94 -13.36 13.52
N VAL A 59 -19.98 -12.60 14.62
CA VAL A 59 -21.10 -12.64 15.57
C VAL A 59 -22.37 -12.02 14.98
N ALA A 60 -22.26 -10.89 14.27
CA ALA A 60 -23.40 -10.23 13.64
C ALA A 60 -24.03 -11.07 12.52
N MET A 61 -23.24 -11.92 11.87
CA MET A 61 -23.70 -12.85 10.82
C MET A 61 -23.87 -14.27 11.35
N TRP A 62 -23.91 -14.45 12.68
CA TRP A 62 -24.19 -15.75 13.28
C TRP A 62 -25.68 -16.06 13.11
N PRO A 63 -26.03 -17.22 12.54
CA PRO A 63 -27.44 -17.57 12.36
C PRO A 63 -28.10 -17.82 13.73
N SER A 64 -28.87 -16.87 14.20
CA SER A 64 -29.72 -17.01 15.39
C SER A 64 -31.14 -17.26 14.92
N HIS A 65 -31.55 -18.53 14.76
CA HIS A 65 -32.86 -18.84 14.22
C HIS A 65 -33.55 -19.93 15.00
N GLU A 66 -34.80 -19.70 15.33
CA GLU A 66 -35.72 -20.72 15.74
C GLU A 66 -36.04 -21.61 14.53
N GLY A 67 -35.65 -22.87 14.56
CA GLY A 67 -36.00 -23.84 13.52
C GLY A 67 -37.48 -24.22 13.62
N HIS A 68 -38.19 -24.20 12.50
CA HIS A 68 -39.56 -24.62 12.41
C HIS A 68 -39.61 -26.03 11.80
N HIS A 69 -40.38 -26.95 12.41
CA HIS A 69 -40.66 -28.26 11.81
C HIS A 69 -41.75 -28.11 10.76
N PRO A 70 -41.61 -28.75 9.58
CA PRO A 70 -42.57 -28.63 8.50
C PRO A 70 -43.87 -29.39 8.80
N THR A 71 -44.98 -28.90 8.26
CA THR A 71 -46.15 -29.74 8.04
C THR A 71 -45.94 -30.52 6.74
N VAL A 72 -46.35 -31.79 6.71
CA VAL A 72 -46.05 -32.69 5.60
C VAL A 72 -47.34 -33.34 5.09
N GLU A 73 -47.54 -33.26 3.78
CA GLU A 73 -48.58 -33.93 3.05
C GLU A 73 -47.95 -34.86 1.99
N VAL A 74 -48.47 -36.08 1.85
CA VAL A 74 -47.99 -37.05 0.85
C VAL A 74 -49.16 -37.46 -0.07
N ARG A 75 -48.97 -37.26 -1.36
CA ARG A 75 -49.88 -37.63 -2.45
C ARG A 75 -49.16 -38.64 -3.35
N ASP A 76 -49.40 -39.91 -3.10
CA ASP A 76 -48.73 -41.01 -3.78
C ASP A 76 -49.65 -41.61 -4.86
N GLU A 77 -49.70 -40.97 -6.05
CA GLU A 77 -50.49 -41.46 -7.18
C GLU A 77 -49.87 -42.71 -7.84
N ALA A 78 -48.53 -42.84 -7.76
CA ALA A 78 -47.79 -43.97 -8.32
C ALA A 78 -47.72 -45.19 -7.39
N GLY A 79 -48.13 -45.07 -6.13
CA GLY A 79 -48.13 -46.15 -5.16
C GLY A 79 -46.76 -46.68 -4.77
N VAL A 80 -45.75 -45.84 -4.82
CA VAL A 80 -44.34 -46.21 -4.58
C VAL A 80 -43.77 -45.73 -3.25
N LEU A 81 -44.56 -44.98 -2.48
CA LEU A 81 -44.12 -44.39 -1.21
C LEU A 81 -44.88 -45.03 -0.01
N GLN A 82 -44.20 -45.07 1.12
CA GLN A 82 -44.82 -45.35 2.41
C GLN A 82 -45.07 -44.02 3.15
N ALA A 83 -46.29 -43.52 3.15
CA ALA A 83 -46.63 -42.19 3.64
C ALA A 83 -46.21 -41.95 5.10
N ASP A 84 -46.60 -42.85 6.03
CA ASP A 84 -46.34 -42.64 7.47
C ASP A 84 -44.84 -42.55 7.83
N PRO A 85 -43.94 -43.45 7.36
CA PRO A 85 -42.51 -43.33 7.59
C PRO A 85 -41.93 -42.08 6.95
N LEU A 86 -42.35 -41.73 5.71
CA LEU A 86 -41.85 -40.57 5.01
C LEU A 86 -42.22 -39.27 5.73
N ILE A 87 -43.48 -39.12 6.14
CA ILE A 87 -43.96 -37.98 6.94
C ILE A 87 -43.13 -37.83 8.22
N LYS A 88 -42.85 -38.94 8.91
CA LYS A 88 -42.09 -38.93 10.15
C LYS A 88 -40.64 -38.49 9.95
N GLU A 89 -39.99 -38.89 8.85
CA GLU A 89 -38.60 -38.48 8.54
C GLU A 89 -38.54 -37.02 8.14
N ILE A 90 -39.42 -36.53 7.27
CA ILE A 90 -39.46 -35.14 6.81
C ILE A 90 -39.80 -34.20 7.98
N ARG A 91 -40.68 -34.56 8.90
CA ARG A 91 -41.01 -33.76 10.10
C ARG A 91 -39.86 -33.57 11.07
N LYS A 92 -38.82 -34.38 11.03
CA LYS A 92 -37.61 -34.18 11.84
C LYS A 92 -36.74 -33.04 11.32
N LEU A 93 -36.91 -32.66 10.07
CA LEU A 93 -36.15 -31.58 9.46
C LEU A 93 -36.55 -30.23 10.08
N THR A 94 -35.65 -29.28 10.02
CA THR A 94 -35.87 -27.90 10.52
C THR A 94 -35.65 -26.91 9.42
N PHE A 95 -36.59 -26.00 9.25
CA PHE A 95 -36.54 -24.91 8.27
C PHE A 95 -36.49 -23.55 8.97
N HIS A 96 -35.93 -22.58 8.32
CA HIS A 96 -35.90 -21.21 8.84
C HIS A 96 -37.28 -20.53 8.87
N LYS A 97 -38.17 -20.93 7.96
CA LYS A 97 -39.56 -20.45 7.86
C LYS A 97 -40.52 -21.59 8.13
N LYS A 98 -41.75 -21.25 8.44
CA LYS A 98 -42.85 -22.24 8.50
C LYS A 98 -43.13 -22.73 7.09
N ILE A 99 -42.90 -24.02 6.81
CA ILE A 99 -43.05 -24.63 5.49
C ILE A 99 -44.04 -25.77 5.55
N HIS A 100 -44.89 -25.85 4.51
CA HIS A 100 -45.68 -27.01 4.19
C HIS A 100 -44.98 -27.80 3.07
N VAL A 101 -44.53 -29.00 3.35
CA VAL A 101 -43.89 -29.89 2.39
C VAL A 101 -44.95 -30.79 1.80
N ALA A 102 -45.26 -30.64 0.52
CA ALA A 102 -46.12 -31.53 -0.25
C ALA A 102 -45.24 -32.49 -1.08
N VAL A 103 -45.46 -33.78 -0.95
CA VAL A 103 -44.78 -34.79 -1.77
C VAL A 103 -45.82 -35.35 -2.76
N LEU A 104 -45.46 -35.33 -4.05
CA LEU A 104 -46.31 -35.85 -5.11
C LEU A 104 -45.58 -36.89 -5.95
N THR A 105 -46.16 -38.08 -6.12
CA THR A 105 -45.72 -39.01 -7.16
C THR A 105 -46.73 -38.94 -8.33
N VAL A 106 -46.23 -38.93 -9.55
CA VAL A 106 -47.04 -38.83 -10.77
C VAL A 106 -46.90 -40.12 -11.57
N THR A 107 -48.03 -40.68 -12.04
CA THR A 107 -48.08 -41.88 -12.90
C THR A 107 -48.04 -41.50 -14.39
N GLY A 108 -47.36 -42.29 -15.20
CA GLY A 108 -47.36 -42.18 -16.67
C GLY A 108 -45.92 -42.26 -17.25
N THR A 109 -45.83 -42.90 -18.41
CA THR A 109 -44.63 -43.13 -19.17
C THR A 109 -44.33 -41.99 -20.18
N ASP A 110 -45.34 -41.24 -20.56
CA ASP A 110 -45.26 -40.13 -21.53
C ASP A 110 -45.44 -38.77 -20.83
N ILE A 111 -44.55 -38.49 -19.88
CA ILE A 111 -44.53 -37.20 -19.21
C ILE A 111 -43.56 -36.29 -19.97
N ASP A 112 -44.11 -35.47 -20.87
CA ASP A 112 -43.33 -34.49 -21.63
C ASP A 112 -42.78 -33.34 -20.74
N ASN A 113 -43.52 -33.02 -19.66
CA ASN A 113 -43.15 -31.92 -18.75
C ASN A 113 -43.77 -32.14 -17.36
N LEU A 114 -42.94 -32.53 -16.38
CA LEU A 114 -43.42 -32.74 -15.01
C LEU A 114 -43.97 -31.45 -14.37
N ASN A 115 -43.52 -30.28 -14.80
CA ASN A 115 -44.02 -29.00 -14.28
C ASN A 115 -45.52 -28.84 -14.59
N ASP A 116 -45.94 -29.20 -15.81
CA ASP A 116 -47.32 -29.09 -16.22
C ASP A 116 -48.21 -30.12 -15.51
N GLU A 117 -47.71 -31.33 -15.25
CA GLU A 117 -48.47 -32.35 -14.52
C GLU A 117 -48.71 -31.96 -13.06
N VAL A 118 -47.65 -31.39 -12.39
CA VAL A 118 -47.80 -30.88 -11.02
C VAL A 118 -48.78 -29.71 -10.97
N LEU A 119 -48.78 -28.82 -11.96
CA LEU A 119 -49.70 -27.70 -12.03
C LEU A 119 -51.16 -28.21 -12.29
N LYS A 120 -51.35 -29.14 -13.20
CA LYS A 120 -52.65 -29.76 -13.43
C LYS A 120 -53.19 -30.46 -12.18
N TYR A 121 -52.32 -31.18 -11.47
CA TYR A 121 -52.66 -31.80 -10.20
C TYR A 121 -53.14 -30.78 -9.18
N ALA A 122 -52.40 -29.69 -9.00
CA ALA A 122 -52.72 -28.60 -8.07
C ALA A 122 -54.07 -27.93 -8.44
N GLN A 123 -54.33 -27.70 -9.73
CA GLN A 123 -55.58 -27.12 -10.21
C GLN A 123 -56.78 -28.04 -9.97
N LYS A 124 -56.61 -29.34 -10.16
CA LYS A 124 -57.68 -30.35 -9.96
C LYS A 124 -58.01 -30.55 -8.48
N HIS A 125 -57.06 -30.35 -7.58
CA HIS A 125 -57.21 -30.60 -6.15
C HIS A 125 -57.12 -29.28 -5.33
N SER A 126 -57.85 -28.26 -5.81
CA SER A 126 -57.85 -26.91 -5.17
C SER A 126 -58.67 -26.88 -3.86
N ASP A 127 -59.50 -27.86 -3.55
CA ASP A 127 -60.36 -27.93 -2.37
C ASP A 127 -59.64 -28.60 -1.15
N THR A 128 -58.37 -28.47 -1.01
CA THR A 128 -57.59 -29.03 0.12
C THR A 128 -57.45 -28.01 1.27
N ASP A 129 -57.23 -28.50 2.51
CA ASP A 129 -57.03 -27.64 3.68
C ASP A 129 -55.86 -26.65 3.51
N VAL A 130 -54.85 -27.03 2.71
CA VAL A 130 -53.74 -26.16 2.30
C VAL A 130 -53.70 -26.14 0.75
N PRO A 131 -54.30 -25.12 0.11
CA PRO A 131 -54.25 -25.03 -1.35
C PRO A 131 -52.84 -24.83 -1.85
N TRP A 132 -52.44 -25.58 -2.90
CA TRP A 132 -51.10 -25.47 -3.48
C TRP A 132 -50.92 -24.20 -4.32
N ILE A 133 -52.02 -23.75 -4.96
CA ILE A 133 -52.05 -22.50 -5.72
C ILE A 133 -52.45 -21.37 -4.76
N SER A 134 -51.81 -20.24 -4.86
CA SER A 134 -52.09 -19.09 -4.00
C SER A 134 -53.50 -18.53 -4.25
N PRO A 135 -54.39 -18.48 -3.24
CA PRO A 135 -55.69 -17.89 -3.39
C PRO A 135 -55.70 -16.41 -3.75
N SER A 136 -54.66 -15.69 -3.34
CA SER A 136 -54.49 -14.26 -3.62
C SER A 136 -53.82 -13.97 -4.96
N SER A 137 -53.08 -14.93 -5.52
CA SER A 137 -52.33 -14.79 -6.76
C SER A 137 -52.29 -16.12 -7.51
N PRO A 138 -53.34 -16.41 -8.32
CA PRO A 138 -53.54 -17.74 -8.96
C PRO A 138 -52.41 -18.17 -9.92
N ASP A 139 -51.53 -17.25 -10.29
CA ASP A 139 -50.38 -17.52 -11.16
C ASP A 139 -49.14 -17.99 -10.38
N TYR A 140 -49.24 -18.18 -9.06
CA TYR A 140 -48.12 -18.55 -8.19
C TYR A 140 -48.46 -19.66 -7.21
N TRP A 141 -47.47 -20.42 -6.78
CA TRP A 141 -47.57 -21.34 -5.66
C TRP A 141 -47.88 -20.61 -4.34
N ASN A 142 -48.61 -21.27 -3.47
CA ASN A 142 -49.01 -20.70 -2.18
C ASN A 142 -47.77 -20.41 -1.28
N ASN A 143 -47.84 -19.35 -0.50
CA ASN A 143 -46.76 -18.98 0.44
C ASN A 143 -46.50 -20.09 1.47
N GLY A 144 -45.24 -20.32 1.77
CA GLY A 144 -44.80 -21.38 2.68
C GLY A 144 -44.87 -22.77 2.10
N LEU A 145 -45.24 -22.95 0.82
CA LEU A 145 -45.33 -24.25 0.18
C LEU A 145 -44.01 -24.66 -0.47
N MET A 146 -43.64 -25.92 -0.30
CA MET A 146 -42.62 -26.62 -1.05
C MET A 146 -43.16 -27.93 -1.57
N ILE A 147 -43.18 -28.12 -2.89
CA ILE A 147 -43.63 -29.38 -3.52
C ILE A 147 -42.40 -30.14 -3.99
N LEU A 148 -42.29 -31.39 -3.60
CA LEU A 148 -41.31 -32.36 -4.10
C LEU A 148 -42.04 -33.37 -4.95
N ALA A 149 -41.76 -33.36 -6.25
CA ALA A 149 -42.46 -34.23 -7.19
C ALA A 149 -41.52 -35.26 -7.83
N VAL A 150 -41.99 -36.47 -8.05
CA VAL A 150 -41.27 -37.49 -8.79
C VAL A 150 -42.24 -38.26 -9.69
N ALA A 151 -41.84 -38.50 -10.92
CA ALA A 151 -42.49 -39.37 -11.86
C ALA A 151 -41.63 -40.62 -12.10
N PRO A 152 -41.92 -41.75 -11.40
CA PRO A 152 -41.11 -42.95 -11.48
C PRO A 152 -41.00 -43.51 -12.91
N ASP A 153 -42.09 -43.61 -13.61
CA ASP A 153 -42.15 -44.16 -14.98
C ASP A 153 -41.54 -43.20 -16.02
N GLY A 154 -41.76 -41.88 -15.84
CA GLY A 154 -41.21 -40.82 -16.71
C GLY A 154 -39.75 -40.46 -16.39
N ARG A 155 -39.21 -40.98 -15.28
CA ARG A 155 -37.85 -40.71 -14.78
C ARG A 155 -37.54 -39.20 -14.63
N GLU A 156 -38.54 -38.46 -14.11
CA GLU A 156 -38.39 -37.04 -13.83
C GLU A 156 -38.57 -36.71 -12.36
N VAL A 157 -37.82 -35.72 -11.91
CA VAL A 157 -37.86 -35.16 -10.57
C VAL A 157 -38.04 -33.65 -10.64
N GLY A 158 -38.83 -33.06 -9.76
CA GLY A 158 -39.08 -31.63 -9.72
C GLY A 158 -39.23 -31.10 -8.29
N CYS A 159 -38.93 -29.82 -8.11
CA CYS A 159 -39.17 -29.09 -6.87
C CYS A 159 -39.78 -27.72 -7.18
N TYR A 160 -40.80 -27.33 -6.38
CA TYR A 160 -41.55 -26.09 -6.60
C TYR A 160 -41.75 -25.36 -5.28
N PHE A 161 -41.77 -24.03 -5.32
CA PHE A 161 -41.68 -23.19 -4.13
C PHE A 161 -42.68 -22.03 -4.19
N GLY A 162 -43.32 -21.74 -3.07
CA GLY A 162 -44.03 -20.47 -2.85
C GLY A 162 -43.11 -19.27 -2.97
N GLU A 163 -43.67 -18.11 -3.34
CA GLU A 163 -42.89 -16.89 -3.58
C GLU A 163 -42.02 -16.44 -2.41
N ASP A 164 -42.46 -16.69 -1.17
CA ASP A 164 -41.75 -16.34 0.07
C ASP A 164 -40.61 -17.30 0.45
N VAL A 165 -40.51 -18.46 -0.20
CA VAL A 165 -39.52 -19.53 0.05
C VAL A 165 -38.79 -19.99 -1.20
N LYS A 166 -38.97 -19.30 -2.31
CA LYS A 166 -38.30 -19.62 -3.58
C LYS A 166 -36.78 -19.59 -3.45
N VAL A 167 -36.14 -20.49 -4.15
CA VAL A 167 -34.67 -20.59 -4.22
C VAL A 167 -34.19 -20.42 -5.66
N PRO A 168 -32.93 -19.97 -5.87
CA PRO A 168 -32.35 -19.85 -7.22
C PRO A 168 -32.39 -21.17 -8.00
N LEU A 169 -32.39 -21.09 -9.32
CA LEU A 169 -32.48 -22.27 -10.20
C LEU A 169 -31.30 -23.25 -9.98
N GLU A 170 -30.10 -22.76 -9.70
CA GLU A 170 -28.94 -23.59 -9.34
C GLU A 170 -29.21 -24.42 -8.09
N SER A 171 -29.82 -23.82 -7.07
CA SER A 171 -30.20 -24.51 -5.84
C SER A 171 -31.35 -25.50 -6.03
N GLN A 172 -32.26 -25.22 -6.94
CA GLN A 172 -33.29 -26.20 -7.33
C GLN A 172 -32.65 -27.43 -7.98
N ALA A 173 -31.61 -27.23 -8.81
CA ALA A 173 -30.84 -28.32 -9.39
C ALA A 173 -30.10 -29.15 -8.32
N ASP A 174 -29.52 -28.49 -7.31
CA ASP A 174 -28.86 -29.19 -6.19
C ASP A 174 -29.86 -30.05 -5.40
N ILE A 175 -31.07 -29.52 -5.11
CA ILE A 175 -32.15 -30.26 -4.44
C ILE A 175 -32.54 -31.47 -5.25
N GLN A 176 -32.72 -31.36 -6.56
CA GLN A 176 -33.10 -32.47 -7.45
C GLN A 176 -31.96 -33.50 -7.54
N ASN A 177 -30.72 -33.05 -7.69
CA ASN A 177 -29.54 -33.91 -7.81
C ASN A 177 -29.30 -34.76 -6.54
N ALA A 178 -29.67 -34.25 -5.36
CA ALA A 178 -29.55 -34.99 -4.10
C ALA A 178 -30.38 -36.30 -4.07
N ALA A 179 -31.40 -36.41 -4.90
CA ALA A 179 -32.29 -37.58 -4.97
C ALA A 179 -31.98 -38.52 -6.15
N LYS A 180 -31.31 -38.06 -7.20
CA LYS A 180 -31.21 -38.78 -8.49
C LYS A 180 -30.60 -40.18 -8.38
N ASP A 181 -29.58 -40.35 -7.56
CA ASP A 181 -28.92 -41.66 -7.42
C ASP A 181 -29.86 -42.68 -6.77
N GLN A 182 -30.56 -42.30 -5.69
CA GLN A 182 -31.57 -43.17 -5.06
C GLN A 182 -32.72 -43.46 -6.01
N TYR A 183 -33.20 -42.49 -6.79
CA TYR A 183 -34.26 -42.69 -7.77
C TYR A 183 -33.83 -43.61 -8.92
N ARG A 184 -32.57 -43.58 -9.35
CA ARG A 184 -32.03 -44.56 -10.32
C ARG A 184 -32.05 -45.98 -9.80
N ASP A 185 -31.84 -46.13 -8.48
CA ASP A 185 -31.85 -47.40 -7.76
C ASP A 185 -33.28 -47.83 -7.33
N ALA A 186 -34.30 -47.08 -7.77
CA ALA A 186 -35.71 -47.26 -7.39
C ALA A 186 -36.00 -47.12 -5.88
N ASP A 187 -35.07 -46.46 -5.11
CA ASP A 187 -35.35 -46.07 -3.73
C ASP A 187 -36.10 -44.72 -3.71
N TRP A 188 -37.38 -44.78 -4.01
CA TRP A 188 -38.26 -43.60 -4.10
C TRP A 188 -38.35 -42.86 -2.77
N GLN A 189 -38.39 -43.62 -1.66
CA GLN A 189 -38.51 -43.06 -0.33
C GLN A 189 -37.21 -42.37 0.10
N GLY A 190 -36.07 -43.03 -0.06
CA GLY A 190 -34.76 -42.49 0.26
C GLY A 190 -34.44 -41.24 -0.56
N GLY A 191 -34.74 -41.25 -1.86
CA GLY A 191 -34.60 -40.11 -2.74
C GLY A 191 -35.41 -38.90 -2.29
N THR A 192 -36.69 -39.11 -1.94
CA THR A 192 -37.57 -38.02 -1.46
C THR A 192 -37.09 -37.43 -0.14
N VAL A 193 -36.60 -38.27 0.78
CA VAL A 193 -36.01 -37.79 2.05
C VAL A 193 -34.71 -36.99 1.80
N SER A 194 -33.84 -37.44 0.87
CA SER A 194 -32.60 -36.75 0.51
C SER A 194 -32.92 -35.40 -0.12
N MET A 195 -33.90 -35.32 -0.98
CA MET A 195 -34.39 -34.09 -1.58
C MET A 195 -34.93 -33.10 -0.54
N ALA A 196 -35.75 -33.59 0.40
CA ALA A 196 -36.29 -32.78 1.48
C ALA A 196 -35.19 -32.27 2.42
N LYS A 197 -34.17 -33.10 2.68
CA LYS A 197 -33.01 -32.73 3.52
C LYS A 197 -32.17 -31.65 2.86
N GLU A 198 -31.83 -31.79 1.59
CA GLU A 198 -31.08 -30.75 0.85
C GLU A 198 -31.86 -29.44 0.80
N ALA A 199 -33.18 -29.52 0.54
CA ALA A 199 -34.05 -28.34 0.59
C ALA A 199 -34.06 -27.68 2.00
N ALA A 200 -34.06 -28.48 3.06
CA ALA A 200 -34.00 -27.95 4.43
C ALA A 200 -32.67 -27.28 4.73
N ASP A 201 -31.55 -27.83 4.27
CA ASP A 201 -30.23 -27.24 4.42
C ASP A 201 -30.12 -25.90 3.66
N ILE A 202 -30.75 -25.80 2.51
CA ILE A 202 -30.80 -24.60 1.68
C ILE A 202 -31.75 -23.55 2.28
N ILE A 203 -33.03 -23.90 2.50
CA ILE A 203 -34.05 -22.99 3.02
C ILE A 203 -33.87 -22.74 4.53
N GLY A 204 -33.28 -23.69 5.27
CA GLY A 204 -32.93 -23.58 6.69
C GLY A 204 -31.82 -22.56 6.94
N ASN A 205 -31.09 -22.12 5.93
CA ASN A 205 -30.00 -21.17 6.05
C ASN A 205 -30.46 -19.76 5.61
N PRO A 206 -30.66 -18.81 6.52
CA PRO A 206 -31.13 -17.46 6.17
C PRO A 206 -30.15 -16.67 5.32
N ASN A 207 -28.89 -17.12 5.25
CA ASN A 207 -27.83 -16.50 4.45
C ASN A 207 -27.64 -17.24 3.11
N TYR A 208 -28.55 -18.16 2.73
CA TYR A 208 -28.34 -18.97 1.55
C TYR A 208 -28.27 -18.14 0.27
N GLU A 209 -29.16 -17.17 0.08
CA GLU A 209 -29.13 -16.22 -1.05
C GLU A 209 -27.85 -15.39 -1.10
N ASN A 210 -27.19 -15.19 0.06
CA ASN A 210 -25.98 -14.41 0.20
C ASN A 210 -24.78 -15.22 0.73
N LYS A 211 -24.82 -16.56 0.64
CA LYS A 211 -23.76 -17.43 1.18
C LYS A 211 -22.37 -17.03 0.67
N THR A 212 -22.22 -16.85 -0.63
CA THR A 212 -20.97 -16.41 -1.27
C THR A 212 -20.57 -15.00 -0.82
N LEU A 213 -21.51 -14.06 -0.80
CA LEU A 213 -21.27 -12.69 -0.37
C LEU A 213 -20.87 -12.64 1.12
N SER A 214 -21.56 -13.41 1.97
CA SER A 214 -21.24 -13.44 3.41
C SER A 214 -19.86 -14.05 3.69
N GLN A 215 -19.46 -15.08 2.95
CA GLN A 215 -18.11 -15.66 3.04
C GLN A 215 -17.05 -14.68 2.56
N VAL A 216 -17.27 -13.98 1.45
CA VAL A 216 -16.36 -12.94 0.92
C VAL A 216 -16.23 -11.80 1.94
N VAL A 217 -17.33 -11.32 2.50
CA VAL A 217 -17.32 -10.24 3.51
C VAL A 217 -16.55 -10.68 4.76
N ARG A 218 -16.79 -11.89 5.28
CA ARG A 218 -16.02 -12.44 6.41
C ARG A 218 -14.53 -12.53 6.08
N GLY A 219 -14.19 -13.01 4.88
CA GLY A 219 -12.80 -13.07 4.40
C GLY A 219 -12.12 -11.70 4.38
N ILE A 220 -12.81 -10.68 3.90
CA ILE A 220 -12.31 -9.30 3.89
C ILE A 220 -12.00 -8.81 5.31
N PHE A 221 -12.90 -9.02 6.28
CA PHE A 221 -12.67 -8.60 7.67
C PHE A 221 -11.52 -9.35 8.34
N VAL A 222 -11.34 -10.64 8.05
CA VAL A 222 -10.19 -11.42 8.52
C VAL A 222 -8.89 -10.83 7.97
N VAL A 223 -8.84 -10.56 6.65
CA VAL A 223 -7.66 -9.95 6.00
C VAL A 223 -7.37 -8.57 6.60
N LEU A 224 -8.38 -7.73 6.82
CA LEU A 224 -8.22 -6.42 7.45
C LEU A 224 -7.67 -6.53 8.88
N GLY A 225 -8.19 -7.45 9.68
CA GLY A 225 -7.72 -7.69 11.05
C GLY A 225 -6.27 -8.16 11.11
N VAL A 226 -5.90 -9.12 10.24
CA VAL A 226 -4.51 -9.61 10.10
C VAL A 226 -3.58 -8.51 9.62
N THR A 227 -4.00 -7.73 8.62
CA THR A 227 -3.21 -6.60 8.09
C THR A 227 -2.96 -5.55 9.17
N TRP A 228 -3.96 -5.23 9.98
CA TRP A 228 -3.83 -4.30 11.11
C TRP A 228 -2.83 -4.81 12.14
N LEU A 229 -2.89 -6.09 12.49
CA LEU A 229 -1.96 -6.73 13.43
C LEU A 229 -0.54 -6.72 12.90
N CYS A 230 -0.34 -7.13 11.65
CA CYS A 230 0.97 -7.10 10.98
C CYS A 230 1.55 -5.67 10.93
N TYR A 231 0.73 -4.67 10.61
CA TYR A 231 1.12 -3.26 10.61
C TYR A 231 1.55 -2.79 12.02
N GLY A 232 0.82 -3.18 13.05
CA GLY A 232 1.18 -2.87 14.44
C GLY A 232 2.53 -3.46 14.84
N LEU A 233 2.77 -4.72 14.54
CA LEU A 233 4.05 -5.40 14.82
C LEU A 233 5.20 -4.79 14.01
N TRP A 234 4.98 -4.54 12.72
CA TRP A 234 5.95 -3.87 11.85
C TRP A 234 6.38 -2.51 12.39
N ARG A 235 5.43 -1.71 12.91
CA ARG A 235 5.75 -0.41 13.53
C ARG A 235 6.74 -0.55 14.69
N GLY A 236 6.52 -1.53 15.57
CA GLY A 236 7.41 -1.77 16.70
C GLY A 236 8.81 -2.23 16.27
N TYR A 237 8.87 -3.11 15.27
CA TYR A 237 10.12 -3.55 14.66
C TYR A 237 10.86 -2.38 13.97
N ALA A 238 10.16 -1.62 13.15
CA ALA A 238 10.72 -0.47 12.43
C ALA A 238 11.25 0.62 13.37
N ALA A 239 10.54 0.89 14.47
CA ALA A 239 10.99 1.85 15.48
C ALA A 239 12.31 1.41 16.14
N ARG A 240 12.41 0.12 16.53
CA ARG A 240 13.63 -0.44 17.12
C ARG A 240 14.80 -0.47 16.15
N ARG A 241 14.54 -0.82 14.89
CA ARG A 241 15.56 -0.82 13.84
C ARG A 241 16.13 0.58 13.64
N ARG A 242 15.25 1.59 13.45
CA ARG A 242 15.67 2.99 13.28
C ARG A 242 16.41 3.55 14.49
N ALA A 243 16.01 3.17 15.70
CA ALA A 243 16.72 3.58 16.92
C ALA A 243 18.11 2.96 17.00
N ARG A 244 18.31 1.72 16.56
CA ARG A 244 19.65 1.09 16.49
C ARG A 244 20.54 1.77 15.45
N GLU A 245 19.98 2.10 14.28
CA GLU A 245 20.67 2.85 13.24
C GLU A 245 21.06 4.26 13.76
N ALA A 246 20.15 4.95 14.47
CA ALA A 246 20.45 6.23 15.12
C ALA A 246 21.57 6.13 16.17
N LEU A 247 21.59 5.05 16.96
CA LEU A 247 22.65 4.79 17.93
C LEU A 247 24.02 4.58 17.25
N GLY A 248 24.03 3.88 16.11
CA GLY A 248 25.25 3.70 15.30
C GLY A 248 25.86 5.04 14.91
N HIS A 249 25.08 5.90 14.25
CA HIS A 249 25.52 7.24 13.85
C HIS A 249 25.89 8.13 15.07
N TYR A 250 25.09 8.07 16.15
CA TYR A 250 25.42 8.82 17.38
C TYR A 250 26.77 8.41 17.96
N SER A 251 27.05 7.10 18.03
CA SER A 251 28.33 6.61 18.57
C SER A 251 29.52 7.03 17.70
N GLN A 252 29.33 7.03 16.37
CA GLN A 252 30.36 7.46 15.42
C GLN A 252 30.65 8.96 15.55
N VAL A 253 29.61 9.80 15.42
CA VAL A 253 29.78 11.26 15.59
C VAL A 253 30.40 11.62 16.93
N THR A 254 30.03 10.91 18.01
CA THR A 254 30.60 11.17 19.33
C THR A 254 32.08 10.77 19.40
N HIS A 255 32.45 9.67 18.72
CA HIS A 255 33.83 9.21 18.65
C HIS A 255 34.70 10.19 17.86
N ASP A 256 34.21 10.67 16.74
CA ASP A 256 34.96 11.50 15.79
C ASP A 256 34.91 13.00 16.12
N TYR A 257 34.08 13.41 17.10
CA TYR A 257 33.84 14.82 17.43
C TYR A 257 35.12 15.66 17.66
N ALA A 258 36.05 15.13 18.42
CA ALA A 258 37.30 15.82 18.70
C ALA A 258 38.19 15.97 17.44
N THR A 259 38.16 14.97 16.57
CA THR A 259 38.90 14.97 15.30
C THR A 259 38.27 15.96 14.31
N THR A 260 36.94 16.03 14.27
CA THR A 260 36.18 17.01 13.46
C THR A 260 36.51 18.45 13.90
N GLU A 261 36.59 18.68 15.20
CA GLU A 261 37.00 20.01 15.74
C GLU A 261 38.42 20.39 15.30
N LEU A 262 39.32 19.42 15.28
CA LEU A 262 40.69 19.63 14.80
C LEU A 262 40.71 19.96 13.30
N TYR A 263 40.00 19.21 12.47
CA TYR A 263 39.87 19.50 11.04
C TYR A 263 39.25 20.87 10.78
N ALA A 264 38.16 21.21 11.50
CA ALA A 264 37.52 22.51 11.36
C ALA A 264 38.51 23.67 11.67
N SER A 265 39.39 23.50 12.64
CA SER A 265 40.39 24.53 12.97
C SER A 265 41.48 24.73 11.90
N ALA A 266 41.63 23.76 10.99
CA ALA A 266 42.58 23.81 9.88
C ALA A 266 42.00 24.41 8.58
N ILE A 267 40.67 24.64 8.53
CA ILE A 267 40.00 25.19 7.35
C ILE A 267 40.23 26.71 7.26
N PRO A 268 40.74 27.24 6.14
CA PRO A 268 40.92 28.68 5.95
C PRO A 268 39.55 29.38 5.79
N GLU A 269 39.21 30.27 6.72
CA GLU A 269 37.95 31.04 6.70
C GLU A 269 37.97 32.21 5.70
N ASP A 270 39.13 32.59 5.20
CA ASP A 270 39.31 33.64 4.21
C ASP A 270 38.94 33.19 2.78
N GLU A 271 38.80 31.89 2.54
CA GLU A 271 38.34 31.35 1.28
C GLU A 271 36.81 31.08 1.28
N PRO A 272 36.11 31.39 0.18
CA PRO A 272 34.64 31.27 0.15
C PRO A 272 34.10 29.86 0.50
N HIS A 273 34.72 28.81 -0.01
CA HIS A 273 34.33 27.42 0.31
C HIS A 273 34.67 27.06 1.75
N GLY A 274 35.83 27.52 2.28
CA GLY A 274 36.21 27.36 3.67
C GLY A 274 35.19 28.03 4.61
N ALA A 275 34.83 29.28 4.34
CA ALA A 275 33.82 30.02 5.11
C ALA A 275 32.46 29.29 5.15
N GLN A 276 32.01 28.78 4.01
CA GLN A 276 30.76 28.00 3.92
C GLN A 276 30.81 26.72 4.78
N VAL A 277 31.94 26.01 4.78
CA VAL A 277 32.06 24.79 5.58
C VAL A 277 32.17 25.12 7.06
N MET A 278 32.82 26.22 7.43
CA MET A 278 32.87 26.69 8.83
C MET A 278 31.46 27.07 9.35
N GLU A 279 30.59 27.59 8.51
CA GLU A 279 29.20 27.83 8.88
C GLU A 279 28.45 26.52 9.12
N ARG A 280 28.67 25.49 8.28
CA ARG A 280 28.16 24.12 8.51
C ARG A 280 28.70 23.53 9.82
N TYR A 281 29.97 23.74 10.16
CA TYR A 281 30.57 23.28 11.43
C TYR A 281 29.92 23.96 12.64
N ARG A 282 29.63 25.28 12.58
CA ARG A 282 28.89 25.98 13.65
C ARG A 282 27.49 25.37 13.84
N TRP A 283 26.81 25.06 12.75
CA TRP A 283 25.51 24.34 12.80
C TRP A 283 25.69 22.94 13.37
N PHE A 284 26.70 22.17 12.95
CA PHE A 284 27.02 20.83 13.45
C PHE A 284 27.10 20.80 14.97
N ARG A 285 27.87 21.72 15.57
CA ARG A 285 27.97 21.83 17.02
C ARG A 285 26.63 22.03 17.71
N ASN A 286 25.85 22.98 17.25
CA ASN A 286 24.56 23.31 17.84
C ASN A 286 23.58 22.15 17.72
N GLU A 287 23.51 21.50 16.54
CA GLU A 287 22.59 20.41 16.28
C GLU A 287 23.00 19.12 17.00
N TYR A 288 24.32 18.86 17.13
CA TYR A 288 24.82 17.75 17.93
C TYR A 288 24.35 17.83 19.38
N GLU A 289 24.56 18.96 20.04
CA GLU A 289 24.12 19.16 21.44
C GLU A 289 22.59 18.96 21.60
N LYS A 290 21.83 19.48 20.68
CA LYS A 290 20.36 19.37 20.68
C LYS A 290 19.92 17.92 20.46
N THR A 291 20.51 17.25 19.48
CA THR A 291 20.13 15.86 19.13
C THR A 291 20.60 14.87 20.21
N ALA A 292 21.75 15.10 20.83
CA ALA A 292 22.24 14.30 21.95
C ALA A 292 21.31 14.41 23.19
N ARG A 293 20.77 15.61 23.48
CA ARG A 293 19.75 15.79 24.54
C ARG A 293 18.45 15.04 24.20
N ASP A 294 17.99 15.12 22.96
CA ASP A 294 16.80 14.41 22.49
C ASP A 294 17.00 12.90 22.55
N TRP A 295 18.19 12.41 22.23
CA TRP A 295 18.56 11.00 22.34
C TRP A 295 18.51 10.52 23.79
N LYS A 296 19.11 11.24 24.70
CA LYS A 296 19.09 10.92 26.13
C LYS A 296 17.66 10.83 26.69
N ALA A 297 16.76 11.69 26.21
CA ALA A 297 15.33 11.62 26.54
C ALA A 297 14.63 10.42 25.88
N PHE A 298 15.16 9.90 24.77
CA PHE A 298 14.63 8.76 24.03
C PHE A 298 15.09 7.42 24.59
N GLU A 299 16.28 7.31 25.19
CA GLU A 299 16.84 6.07 25.76
C GLU A 299 15.92 5.37 26.78
N GLY A 300 15.03 6.12 27.43
CA GLY A 300 14.04 5.59 28.37
C GLY A 300 12.87 4.84 27.73
N VAL A 301 12.83 4.69 26.40
CA VAL A 301 11.77 3.97 25.70
C VAL A 301 11.94 2.47 25.89
N SER A 302 10.93 1.81 26.44
CA SER A 302 10.94 0.36 26.72
C SER A 302 9.56 -0.27 26.53
N GLY A 303 9.53 -1.59 26.39
CA GLY A 303 8.30 -2.39 26.35
C GLY A 303 7.33 -1.97 25.23
N ALA A 304 6.07 -1.78 25.60
CA ALA A 304 4.96 -1.44 24.70
C ALA A 304 5.10 -0.07 24.01
N LYS A 305 5.89 0.84 24.57
CA LYS A 305 6.11 2.18 23.99
C LYS A 305 6.74 2.12 22.59
N TRP A 306 7.44 1.03 22.25
CA TRP A 306 8.02 0.84 20.92
C TRP A 306 6.98 0.76 19.79
N PHE A 307 5.76 0.36 20.11
CA PHE A 307 4.68 0.22 19.12
C PHE A 307 3.88 1.51 18.90
N ALA A 308 4.19 2.58 19.65
CA ALA A 308 3.53 3.86 19.49
C ALA A 308 4.03 4.59 18.23
N MET A 309 3.11 5.19 17.45
CA MET A 309 3.45 5.97 16.26
C MET A 309 4.40 7.14 16.60
N LYS A 310 4.22 7.76 17.76
CA LYS A 310 5.09 8.84 18.22
C LYS A 310 6.53 8.37 18.39
N THR A 311 6.75 7.16 18.91
CA THR A 311 8.08 6.56 19.07
C THR A 311 8.72 6.27 17.72
N LEU A 312 7.97 5.73 16.76
CA LEU A 312 8.44 5.49 15.40
C LEU A 312 8.89 6.80 14.71
N ARG A 313 8.10 7.87 14.84
CA ARG A 313 8.44 9.19 14.28
C ARG A 313 9.68 9.78 14.93
N ARG A 314 9.78 9.69 16.26
CA ARG A 314 10.97 10.17 16.99
C ARG A 314 12.23 9.38 16.62
N ALA A 315 12.14 8.04 16.54
CA ALA A 315 13.26 7.20 16.13
C ALA A 315 13.72 7.53 14.69
N LYS A 316 12.75 7.79 13.78
CA LYS A 316 13.03 8.22 12.40
C LYS A 316 13.77 9.57 12.39
N SER A 317 13.25 10.57 13.08
CA SER A 317 13.86 11.90 13.16
C SER A 317 15.27 11.87 13.76
N LEU A 318 15.48 11.12 14.85
CA LEU A 318 16.81 10.97 15.47
C LEU A 318 17.81 10.30 14.53
N LYS A 319 17.38 9.22 13.82
CA LYS A 319 18.23 8.60 12.81
C LYS A 319 18.64 9.60 11.72
N GLU A 320 17.68 10.33 11.16
CA GLU A 320 17.94 11.30 10.08
C GLU A 320 18.88 12.42 10.53
N ARG A 321 18.68 12.94 11.74
CA ARG A 321 19.54 14.00 12.30
C ARG A 321 20.95 13.51 12.60
N PHE A 322 21.12 12.33 13.21
CA PHE A 322 22.45 11.78 13.45
C PHE A 322 23.15 11.37 12.15
N ALA A 323 22.43 10.82 11.17
CA ALA A 323 23.01 10.51 9.87
C ALA A 323 23.48 11.78 9.13
N ALA A 324 22.76 12.90 9.28
CA ALA A 324 23.17 14.19 8.74
C ALA A 324 24.45 14.72 9.43
N LEU A 325 24.55 14.57 10.75
CA LEU A 325 25.75 14.95 11.51
C LEU A 325 26.95 14.09 11.12
N ASP A 326 26.79 12.78 11.05
CA ASP A 326 27.81 11.81 10.66
C ASP A 326 28.35 12.08 9.24
N SER A 327 27.44 12.46 8.33
CA SER A 327 27.84 12.84 6.97
C SER A 327 28.59 14.16 6.90
N LEU A 328 28.22 15.13 7.73
CA LEU A 328 28.85 16.45 7.75
C LEU A 328 30.27 16.39 8.32
N ASP A 329 30.53 15.47 9.23
CA ASP A 329 31.85 15.18 9.76
C ASP A 329 32.84 14.87 8.63
N ASN A 330 32.47 13.98 7.73
CA ASN A 330 33.23 13.64 6.53
C ASN A 330 33.47 14.85 5.61
N VAL A 331 32.46 15.73 5.44
CA VAL A 331 32.63 16.93 4.62
C VAL A 331 33.63 17.89 5.21
N ILE A 332 33.62 18.07 6.53
CA ILE A 332 34.59 18.93 7.23
C ILE A 332 36.01 18.39 7.06
N ALA A 333 36.21 17.08 7.28
CA ALA A 333 37.50 16.42 7.09
C ALA A 333 37.99 16.52 5.63
N ASN A 334 37.12 16.26 4.66
CA ASN A 334 37.45 16.37 3.24
C ASN A 334 37.80 17.80 2.86
N THR A 335 37.12 18.81 3.41
CA THR A 335 37.41 20.22 3.15
C THR A 335 38.79 20.59 3.65
N ALA A 336 39.14 20.24 4.88
CA ALA A 336 40.45 20.47 5.44
C ALA A 336 41.54 19.80 4.58
N THR A 337 41.33 18.54 4.20
CA THR A 337 42.26 17.76 3.35
C THR A 337 42.46 18.41 1.99
N PHE A 338 41.38 18.82 1.33
CA PHE A 338 41.44 19.37 -0.03
C PHE A 338 42.01 20.78 -0.08
N LEU A 339 41.49 21.69 0.74
CA LEU A 339 41.93 23.09 0.71
C LEU A 339 43.40 23.26 1.15
N SER A 340 43.89 22.37 2.02
CA SER A 340 45.32 22.35 2.41
C SER A 340 46.21 21.48 1.54
N MET A 341 45.67 20.84 0.49
CA MET A 341 46.38 19.88 -0.38
C MET A 341 47.12 18.80 0.44
N SER A 342 46.51 18.35 1.53
CA SER A 342 47.03 17.29 2.40
C SER A 342 46.94 15.91 1.72
N PRO A 343 47.76 14.91 2.14
CA PRO A 343 47.70 13.57 1.55
C PRO A 343 46.28 13.01 1.47
N GLY A 344 45.85 12.54 0.29
CA GLY A 344 44.51 12.08 0.00
C GLY A 344 43.58 13.11 -0.66
N TRP A 345 44.08 14.31 -0.93
CA TRP A 345 43.32 15.36 -1.63
C TRP A 345 42.79 14.89 -3.03
N GLU A 346 43.54 14.03 -3.71
CA GLU A 346 43.17 13.50 -5.03
C GLU A 346 41.86 12.71 -4.96
N GLN A 347 41.67 11.92 -3.90
CA GLN A 347 40.43 11.17 -3.69
C GLN A 347 39.26 12.11 -3.40
N VAL A 348 39.50 13.17 -2.64
CA VAL A 348 38.48 14.20 -2.38
C VAL A 348 38.09 14.91 -3.67
N TRP A 349 39.10 15.30 -4.47
CA TRP A 349 38.88 15.92 -5.77
C TRP A 349 38.07 15.00 -6.73
N ALA A 350 38.40 13.72 -6.80
CA ALA A 350 37.62 12.75 -7.58
C ALA A 350 36.17 12.65 -7.10
N ASN A 351 35.94 12.70 -5.79
CA ASN A 351 34.60 12.72 -5.21
C ASN A 351 33.82 14.00 -5.56
N GLU A 352 34.50 15.17 -5.61
CA GLU A 352 33.90 16.45 -6.02
C GLU A 352 33.56 16.50 -7.51
N GLN A 353 34.35 15.86 -8.36
CA GLN A 353 34.09 15.74 -9.80
C GLN A 353 32.94 14.78 -10.10
N GLY A 354 32.75 13.74 -9.28
CA GLY A 354 31.80 12.64 -9.54
C GLY A 354 30.41 13.12 -9.97
N PRO A 355 29.72 13.97 -9.21
CA PRO A 355 28.39 14.48 -9.57
C PRO A 355 28.37 15.27 -10.89
N VAL A 356 29.43 16.03 -11.20
CA VAL A 356 29.53 16.81 -12.44
C VAL A 356 29.71 15.90 -13.64
N LEU A 357 30.53 14.85 -13.50
CA LEU A 357 30.71 13.83 -14.54
C LEU A 357 29.42 13.06 -14.79
N GLU A 358 28.67 12.74 -13.74
CA GLU A 358 27.36 12.07 -13.84
C GLU A 358 26.34 12.95 -14.59
N ASP A 359 26.31 14.25 -14.31
CA ASP A 359 25.45 15.22 -14.98
C ASP A 359 25.82 15.40 -16.46
N LEU A 360 27.12 15.47 -16.79
CA LEU A 360 27.60 15.52 -18.17
C LEU A 360 27.23 14.24 -18.93
N GLY A 361 27.37 13.07 -18.31
CA GLY A 361 26.93 11.80 -18.87
C GLY A 361 25.42 11.73 -19.08
N SER A 362 24.64 12.30 -18.15
CA SER A 362 23.19 12.39 -18.29
C SER A 362 22.77 13.34 -19.44
N LEU A 363 23.49 14.44 -19.61
CA LEU A 363 23.26 15.35 -20.76
C LEU A 363 23.60 14.67 -22.09
N ASP A 364 24.68 13.88 -22.15
CA ASP A 364 25.03 13.12 -23.35
C ASP A 364 23.96 12.05 -23.66
N ALA A 365 23.46 11.36 -22.62
CA ALA A 365 22.35 10.43 -22.76
C ALA A 365 21.06 11.11 -23.25
N LEU A 366 20.78 12.35 -22.82
CA LEU A 366 19.67 13.14 -23.35
C LEU A 366 19.85 13.43 -24.84
N CYS A 367 21.07 13.83 -25.26
CA CYS A 367 21.39 14.04 -26.65
C CYS A 367 21.15 12.80 -27.50
N ALA A 368 21.63 11.63 -27.04
CA ALA A 368 21.43 10.35 -27.72
C ALA A 368 19.94 10.01 -27.88
N LYS A 369 19.12 10.25 -26.86
CA LYS A 369 17.66 10.03 -26.93
C LYS A 369 16.95 10.96 -27.91
N ILE A 370 17.38 12.20 -27.98
CA ILE A 370 16.82 13.19 -28.93
C ILE A 370 17.21 12.83 -30.37
N ASP A 371 18.45 12.42 -30.60
CA ASP A 371 18.91 12.00 -31.94
C ASP A 371 18.21 10.73 -32.44
N HIS A 372 17.72 9.87 -31.53
CA HIS A 372 16.94 8.68 -31.88
C HIS A 372 15.43 8.98 -32.01
N ALA A 373 15.00 10.15 -31.57
CA ALA A 373 13.62 10.59 -31.73
C ALA A 373 13.42 11.22 -33.12
N ASP A 374 12.22 11.06 -33.68
CA ASP A 374 11.85 11.70 -34.95
C ASP A 374 11.54 13.19 -34.72
N VAL A 375 12.57 13.96 -34.33
CA VAL A 375 12.49 15.37 -34.00
C VAL A 375 13.55 16.14 -34.79
N ALA A 376 13.15 17.20 -35.47
CA ALA A 376 14.06 18.03 -36.27
C ALA A 376 14.94 18.94 -35.37
N LEU A 377 15.75 18.35 -34.50
CA LEU A 377 16.67 19.05 -33.60
C LEU A 377 18.04 18.36 -33.63
N THR A 378 19.09 19.13 -33.86
CA THR A 378 20.48 18.62 -33.82
C THR A 378 21.11 18.81 -32.46
N THR A 379 21.81 17.77 -31.93
CA THR A 379 22.46 17.80 -30.62
C THR A 379 23.98 17.95 -30.71
N GLU A 380 24.58 18.03 -31.89
CA GLU A 380 26.03 18.02 -32.12
C GLU A 380 26.79 19.15 -31.37
N GLU A 381 26.20 20.35 -31.30
CA GLU A 381 26.80 21.44 -30.53
C GLU A 381 26.90 21.08 -29.05
N THR A 382 25.83 20.48 -28.48
CA THR A 382 25.79 20.09 -27.07
C THR A 382 26.78 18.97 -26.78
N LYS A 383 26.87 17.94 -27.64
CA LYS A 383 27.86 16.87 -27.53
C LYS A 383 29.29 17.39 -27.63
N GLY A 384 29.56 18.33 -28.54
CA GLY A 384 30.84 19.02 -28.66
C GLY A 384 31.22 19.77 -27.36
N TRP A 385 30.25 20.46 -26.79
CA TRP A 385 30.42 21.15 -25.52
C TRP A 385 30.70 20.17 -24.35
N VAL A 386 29.97 19.05 -24.25
CA VAL A 386 30.21 18.00 -23.23
C VAL A 386 31.64 17.48 -23.31
N ARG A 387 32.13 17.15 -24.52
CA ARG A 387 33.52 16.72 -24.74
C ARG A 387 34.54 17.78 -24.24
N THR A 388 34.27 19.05 -24.53
CA THR A 388 35.12 20.14 -24.04
C THR A 388 35.15 20.23 -22.52
N GLN A 389 34.01 20.01 -21.85
CA GLN A 389 33.99 20.03 -20.38
C GLN A 389 34.77 18.83 -19.78
N HIS A 390 34.68 17.64 -20.36
CA HIS A 390 35.52 16.50 -19.92
C HIS A 390 37.02 16.80 -20.04
N GLN A 391 37.44 17.39 -21.16
CA GLN A 391 38.86 17.82 -21.34
C GLN A 391 39.26 18.87 -20.29
N LYS A 392 38.36 19.80 -19.99
CA LYS A 392 38.60 20.83 -18.99
C LYS A 392 38.76 20.26 -17.57
N LEU A 393 37.91 19.28 -17.18
CA LEU A 393 38.03 18.59 -15.91
C LEU A 393 39.34 17.83 -15.77
N SER A 394 39.77 17.16 -16.84
CA SER A 394 41.12 16.51 -16.87
C SER A 394 42.24 17.50 -16.74
N LYS A 395 42.15 18.66 -17.40
CA LYS A 395 43.13 19.74 -17.29
C LYS A 395 43.19 20.32 -15.88
N LEU A 396 42.03 20.57 -15.24
CA LEU A 396 41.98 21.08 -13.85
C LEU A 396 42.64 20.11 -12.88
N SER A 397 42.47 18.79 -13.04
CA SER A 397 43.16 17.81 -12.20
C SER A 397 44.66 17.90 -12.33
N TYR A 398 45.20 18.06 -13.53
CA TYR A 398 46.63 18.26 -13.76
C TYR A 398 47.12 19.61 -13.19
N GLU A 399 46.35 20.69 -13.34
CA GLU A 399 46.69 22.01 -12.81
C GLU A 399 46.72 22.02 -11.28
N LEU A 400 45.82 21.27 -10.61
CA LEU A 400 45.87 21.08 -9.15
C LEU A 400 47.11 20.31 -8.72
N GLU A 401 47.45 19.22 -9.41
CA GLU A 401 48.63 18.40 -9.12
C GLU A 401 49.93 19.23 -9.25
N THR A 402 50.00 20.10 -10.25
CA THR A 402 51.16 20.97 -10.52
C THR A 402 51.15 22.28 -9.73
N GLY A 403 50.11 22.53 -8.94
CA GLY A 403 49.96 23.76 -8.16
C GLY A 403 49.70 25.02 -9.00
N GLN A 404 49.31 24.86 -10.26
CA GLN A 404 48.96 25.97 -11.19
C GLN A 404 47.60 26.59 -10.86
N THR A 405 46.69 25.79 -10.31
CA THR A 405 45.37 26.24 -9.88
C THR A 405 45.17 25.99 -8.40
N LYS A 406 44.55 26.95 -7.68
CA LYS A 406 44.23 26.78 -6.26
C LYS A 406 42.99 25.84 -6.10
N PRO A 407 42.92 25.09 -5.00
CA PRO A 407 41.76 24.22 -4.73
C PRO A 407 40.40 24.92 -4.79
N SER A 408 40.28 26.10 -4.20
CA SER A 408 39.04 26.89 -4.23
C SER A 408 38.63 27.30 -5.65
N ALA A 409 39.60 27.73 -6.49
CA ALA A 409 39.32 28.08 -7.88
C ALA A 409 38.90 26.87 -8.73
N ALA A 410 39.40 25.68 -8.40
CA ALA A 410 38.94 24.44 -9.05
C ALA A 410 37.49 24.09 -8.65
N LEU A 411 37.12 24.30 -7.37
CA LEU A 411 35.72 24.13 -6.93
C LEU A 411 34.78 25.13 -7.61
N ASP A 412 35.15 26.39 -7.73
CA ASP A 412 34.40 27.43 -8.47
C ASP A 412 34.17 27.02 -9.92
N GLU A 413 35.17 26.42 -10.55
CA GLU A 413 35.05 25.96 -11.93
C GLU A 413 34.09 24.73 -12.06
N LEU A 414 34.14 23.81 -11.07
CA LEU A 414 33.15 22.72 -11.02
C LEU A 414 31.72 23.26 -10.88
N ASP A 415 31.51 24.26 -10.02
CA ASP A 415 30.19 24.91 -9.85
C ASP A 415 29.72 25.52 -11.15
N ARG A 416 30.61 26.18 -11.88
CA ARG A 416 30.31 26.79 -13.17
C ARG A 416 29.94 25.75 -14.22
N ILE A 417 30.67 24.63 -14.29
CA ILE A 417 30.38 23.54 -15.23
C ILE A 417 29.01 22.93 -14.88
N ALA A 418 28.75 22.66 -13.60
CA ALA A 418 27.51 22.07 -13.12
C ALA A 418 26.28 22.93 -13.51
N GLU A 419 26.35 24.24 -13.23
CA GLU A 419 25.26 25.18 -13.56
C GLU A 419 25.02 25.27 -15.08
N GLN A 420 26.10 25.37 -15.87
CA GLN A 420 25.99 25.40 -17.33
C GLN A 420 25.40 24.10 -17.90
N THR A 421 25.77 22.93 -17.33
CA THR A 421 25.22 21.63 -17.72
C THR A 421 23.72 21.60 -17.50
N LYS A 422 23.25 22.06 -16.34
CA LYS A 422 21.82 22.11 -15.98
C LYS A 422 21.03 23.02 -16.89
N VAL A 423 21.54 24.22 -17.15
CA VAL A 423 20.89 25.19 -18.07
C VAL A 423 20.78 24.60 -19.49
N ARG A 424 21.87 24.00 -20.00
CA ARG A 424 21.85 23.36 -21.34
C ARG A 424 20.90 22.18 -21.41
N ALA A 425 20.93 21.28 -20.42
CA ALA A 425 20.03 20.12 -20.37
C ALA A 425 18.56 20.54 -20.36
N THR A 426 18.21 21.53 -19.53
CA THR A 426 16.83 22.03 -19.44
C THR A 426 16.38 22.68 -20.75
N ARG A 427 17.25 23.48 -21.37
CA ARG A 427 16.96 24.12 -22.65
C ARG A 427 16.76 23.09 -23.75
N LEU A 428 17.67 22.13 -23.85
CA LEU A 428 17.64 21.08 -24.86
C LEU A 428 16.38 20.20 -24.74
N ALA A 429 16.03 19.76 -23.52
CA ALA A 429 14.83 18.97 -23.27
C ALA A 429 13.55 19.73 -23.66
N ARG A 430 13.46 21.02 -23.36
CA ARG A 430 12.32 21.86 -23.76
C ARG A 430 12.24 22.01 -25.27
N GLN A 431 13.35 22.33 -25.92
CA GLN A 431 13.41 22.44 -27.37
C GLN A 431 12.97 21.16 -28.06
N ALA A 432 13.40 19.99 -27.55
CA ALA A 432 13.03 18.69 -28.11
C ALA A 432 11.53 18.39 -27.96
N ILE A 433 10.93 18.69 -26.79
CA ILE A 433 9.49 18.51 -26.57
C ILE A 433 8.66 19.52 -27.40
N ASP A 434 9.14 20.74 -27.57
CA ASP A 434 8.44 21.77 -28.37
C ASP A 434 8.53 21.50 -29.88
N ALA A 435 9.60 20.83 -30.32
CA ALA A 435 9.79 20.42 -31.71
C ALA A 435 9.02 19.15 -32.10
N ASP A 436 8.36 18.48 -31.15
CA ASP A 436 7.49 17.31 -31.45
C ASP A 436 6.26 17.75 -32.24
N THR A 437 6.15 17.23 -33.50
CA THR A 437 5.04 17.47 -34.43
C THR A 437 4.01 16.35 -34.46
N SER A 438 4.15 15.33 -33.61
CA SER A 438 3.22 14.21 -33.55
C SER A 438 1.80 14.63 -33.12
N SER A 439 0.80 13.80 -33.43
CA SER A 439 -0.58 14.01 -32.99
C SER A 439 -0.73 14.10 -31.46
N TYR A 440 0.27 13.67 -30.71
CA TYR A 440 0.30 13.66 -29.25
C TYR A 440 1.18 14.75 -28.63
N ALA A 441 1.70 15.68 -29.43
CA ALA A 441 2.62 16.73 -29.00
C ALA A 441 2.09 17.54 -27.79
N ALA A 442 0.79 17.89 -27.80
CA ALA A 442 0.17 18.63 -26.71
C ALA A 442 0.18 17.86 -25.39
N GLN A 443 -0.19 16.57 -25.42
CA GLN A 443 -0.20 15.71 -24.23
C GLN A 443 1.22 15.42 -23.72
N ARG A 444 2.19 15.28 -24.62
CA ARG A 444 3.60 15.10 -24.29
C ARG A 444 4.18 16.32 -23.61
N ARG A 445 3.89 17.54 -24.11
CA ARG A 445 4.27 18.81 -23.45
C ARG A 445 3.64 18.92 -22.06
N GLN A 446 2.36 18.61 -21.92
CA GLN A 446 1.69 18.63 -20.63
C GLN A 446 2.35 17.66 -19.66
N ARG A 447 2.59 16.39 -20.04
CA ARG A 447 3.27 15.39 -19.20
C ARG A 447 4.67 15.80 -18.79
N PHE A 448 5.43 16.39 -19.70
CA PHE A 448 6.75 16.92 -19.39
C PHE A 448 6.66 18.04 -18.34
N ASN A 449 5.74 18.98 -18.49
CA ASN A 449 5.52 20.05 -17.51
C ASN A 449 5.02 19.50 -16.15
N ASP A 450 4.17 18.47 -16.17
CA ASP A 450 3.70 17.81 -14.96
C ASP A 450 4.85 17.08 -14.23
N SER A 451 5.77 16.44 -14.97
CA SER A 451 6.98 15.82 -14.40
C SER A 451 7.89 16.85 -13.74
N LEU A 452 8.06 18.03 -14.37
CA LEU A 452 8.79 19.15 -13.79
C LEU A 452 8.17 19.62 -12.46
N SER A 453 6.83 19.69 -12.40
CA SER A 453 6.11 20.15 -11.22
C SER A 453 6.03 19.11 -10.10
N SER A 454 6.01 17.81 -10.43
CA SER A 454 5.95 16.71 -9.46
C SER A 454 7.29 16.51 -8.76
N THR A 455 8.39 16.62 -9.47
CA THR A 455 9.74 16.55 -8.93
C THR A 455 10.00 17.67 -7.92
N ARG A 456 9.52 18.89 -8.23
CA ARG A 456 9.56 20.02 -7.29
C ARG A 456 8.84 19.72 -5.96
N ARG A 457 7.71 18.98 -5.97
CA ARG A 457 6.96 18.59 -4.75
C ARG A 457 7.64 17.47 -3.97
N ALA A 458 8.27 16.53 -4.63
CA ALA A 458 9.00 15.43 -4.00
C ALA A 458 10.26 15.94 -3.27
N SER A 459 10.94 16.93 -3.83
CA SER A 459 12.12 17.59 -3.28
C SER A 459 11.87 18.24 -1.91
N TYR A 460 10.65 18.73 -1.65
CA TYR A 460 10.29 19.34 -0.36
C TYR A 460 10.01 18.37 0.79
N SER A 461 9.87 17.07 0.52
CA SER A 461 9.46 16.08 1.54
C SER A 461 10.60 15.29 2.18
N GLY A 462 11.83 15.40 1.68
CA GLY A 462 13.00 14.67 2.20
C GLY A 462 14.06 15.60 2.76
N SER A 463 14.93 15.14 3.58
CA SER A 463 16.09 15.75 4.23
C SER A 463 16.42 17.20 3.80
N TRP A 464 15.58 18.08 4.22
CA TRP A 464 15.61 19.52 4.05
C TRP A 464 16.96 20.15 4.36
N PHE A 465 17.77 19.49 5.15
CA PHE A 465 18.99 20.03 5.74
C PHE A 465 20.02 20.49 4.70
N TYR A 466 20.20 19.69 3.68
CA TYR A 466 21.08 20.03 2.57
C TYR A 466 20.31 20.44 1.31
N GLY A 467 19.03 20.59 1.44
CA GLY A 467 18.19 21.18 0.43
C GLY A 467 17.99 20.39 -0.83
N GLY A 468 18.45 19.15 -1.00
CA GLY A 468 18.15 18.25 -2.13
C GLY A 468 17.82 18.90 -3.48
N ARG A 469 18.38 20.09 -3.77
CA ARG A 469 17.84 20.96 -4.83
C ARG A 469 18.55 20.82 -6.16
N SER A 470 19.68 20.12 -6.14
CA SER A 470 20.42 19.91 -7.37
C SER A 470 21.10 18.57 -7.34
N GLY A 471 20.91 17.75 -8.36
CA GLY A 471 21.65 16.52 -8.56
C GLY A 471 23.16 16.72 -8.68
N ASN A 472 23.57 17.97 -8.89
CA ASN A 472 24.97 18.39 -8.98
C ASN A 472 25.69 18.39 -7.63
N TYR A 473 24.95 18.31 -6.50
CA TYR A 473 25.51 18.38 -5.15
C TYR A 473 25.10 17.18 -4.34
N ARG A 474 26.09 16.52 -3.73
CA ARG A 474 25.89 15.44 -2.76
C ARG A 474 26.18 15.97 -1.37
N PRO A 475 25.18 16.39 -0.60
CA PRO A 475 25.34 17.09 0.68
C PRO A 475 26.20 16.36 1.69
N HIS A 476 26.25 15.03 1.57
CA HIS A 476 26.96 14.15 2.49
C HIS A 476 28.38 13.79 2.03
N SER A 477 28.81 14.25 0.87
CA SER A 477 30.10 13.89 0.31
C SER A 477 30.81 15.01 -0.42
N THR A 478 30.12 16.12 -0.73
CA THR A 478 30.71 17.25 -1.47
C THR A 478 30.98 18.47 -0.58
N ILE A 479 32.10 19.11 -0.83
CA ILE A 479 32.48 20.37 -0.22
C ILE A 479 31.61 21.51 -0.73
N ARG A 480 31.33 21.47 -2.04
CA ARG A 480 30.56 22.48 -2.74
C ARG A 480 29.12 22.53 -2.30
N LEU A 481 28.57 23.71 -2.20
CA LEU A 481 27.14 24.00 -2.05
C LEU A 481 26.66 24.76 -3.26
N ASN A 482 25.35 24.60 -3.60
CA ASN A 482 24.75 25.42 -4.63
C ASN A 482 24.80 26.91 -4.21
N PRO A 483 25.56 27.77 -4.88
CA PRO A 483 25.69 29.19 -4.52
C PRO A 483 24.36 29.95 -4.66
N SER A 484 23.40 29.43 -5.42
CA SER A 484 22.06 29.99 -5.56
C SER A 484 21.12 29.66 -4.40
N SER A 485 21.56 28.91 -3.40
CA SER A 485 20.80 28.63 -2.17
C SER A 485 21.30 29.54 -1.05
N PRO A 486 20.74 30.74 -0.89
CA PRO A 486 21.14 31.60 0.23
C PRO A 486 20.73 30.90 1.53
N ALA A 487 21.68 30.85 2.44
CA ALA A 487 21.51 30.47 3.83
C ALA A 487 20.78 29.12 4.06
N LEU A 488 21.44 28.03 3.70
CA LEU A 488 21.05 26.69 4.18
C LEU A 488 21.06 26.58 5.72
N PHE A 489 21.57 27.57 6.42
CA PHE A 489 21.82 27.59 7.85
C PHE A 489 21.13 28.71 8.62
N ALA A 490 20.38 29.58 7.97
CA ALA A 490 19.41 30.41 8.65
C ALA A 490 18.22 29.53 9.06
N VAL A 491 18.45 28.64 10.00
CA VAL A 491 17.39 27.99 10.76
C VAL A 491 16.88 29.01 11.74
N ASP A 492 15.98 29.86 11.27
CA ASP A 492 15.08 30.54 12.18
C ASP A 492 14.11 29.48 12.72
N SER A 493 14.06 29.36 14.01
CA SER A 493 13.23 28.46 14.79
C SER A 493 11.74 28.85 14.80
N SER A 494 11.28 29.56 13.77
CA SER A 494 9.88 29.88 13.57
C SER A 494 9.26 28.98 12.50
N GLU A 495 8.31 28.18 12.91
CA GLU A 495 7.38 27.48 12.04
C GLU A 495 6.70 28.48 11.09
N GLY A 496 6.89 28.28 9.80
CA GLY A 496 6.03 28.87 8.80
C GLY A 496 6.63 30.01 7.99
N SER A 497 6.70 29.78 6.73
CA SER A 497 6.91 30.69 5.60
C SER A 497 8.27 30.57 4.91
N PHE A 498 8.32 29.67 3.94
CA PHE A 498 9.33 29.70 2.91
C PHE A 498 8.94 30.70 1.85
N GLY A 499 9.59 31.85 1.88
CA GLY A 499 9.50 32.87 0.84
C GLY A 499 10.01 32.33 -0.49
N GLU A 500 9.19 32.48 -1.48
CA GLU A 500 9.44 32.25 -2.89
C GLU A 500 10.51 33.23 -3.39
N SER A 501 11.75 32.76 -3.52
CA SER A 501 12.80 33.48 -4.26
C SER A 501 13.21 32.64 -5.46
N GLY A 502 12.93 33.20 -6.61
CA GLY A 502 13.06 32.57 -7.90
C GLY A 502 14.46 32.11 -8.27
N SER A 503 14.60 30.83 -8.48
CA SER A 503 15.54 30.24 -9.41
C SER A 503 14.82 29.14 -10.18
N SER A 504 14.77 29.29 -11.48
CA SER A 504 13.90 28.61 -12.43
C SER A 504 14.37 27.23 -12.85
N SER A 505 15.01 26.45 -12.00
CA SER A 505 15.37 25.07 -12.31
C SER A 505 14.51 24.10 -11.51
N SER A 506 13.68 23.36 -12.20
CA SER A 506 12.61 22.54 -11.66
C SER A 506 12.95 21.07 -11.48
N PHE A 507 14.21 20.65 -11.68
CA PHE A 507 14.67 19.28 -11.48
C PHE A 507 15.76 19.21 -10.41
N ASP A 508 15.76 18.08 -9.67
CA ASP A 508 16.78 17.82 -8.67
C ASP A 508 18.09 17.31 -9.28
N SER A 509 18.00 16.53 -10.36
CA SER A 509 19.15 16.04 -11.13
C SER A 509 18.87 16.07 -12.64
N ILE A 510 19.92 16.11 -13.44
CA ILE A 510 19.78 16.01 -14.91
C ILE A 510 19.25 14.61 -15.28
N SER A 511 19.58 13.58 -14.49
CA SER A 511 19.03 12.24 -14.66
C SER A 511 17.49 12.23 -14.54
N ASP A 512 16.91 12.96 -13.58
CA ASP A 512 15.45 13.09 -13.42
C ASP A 512 14.81 13.82 -14.61
N LEU A 513 15.49 14.85 -15.13
CA LEU A 513 15.10 15.54 -16.35
C LEU A 513 15.04 14.57 -17.54
N VAL A 514 16.06 13.71 -17.69
CA VAL A 514 16.14 12.71 -18.78
C VAL A 514 15.03 11.66 -18.63
N VAL A 515 14.71 11.23 -17.43
CA VAL A 515 13.58 10.32 -17.15
C VAL A 515 12.25 11.01 -17.49
N GLY A 516 12.06 12.25 -17.05
CA GLY A 516 10.87 13.05 -17.35
C GLY A 516 10.67 13.26 -18.84
N TYR A 517 11.74 13.61 -19.57
CA TYR A 517 11.72 13.72 -21.03
C TYR A 517 11.36 12.39 -21.71
N SER A 518 11.99 11.28 -21.29
CA SER A 518 11.73 9.96 -21.87
C SER A 518 10.30 9.50 -21.65
N SER A 519 9.76 9.70 -20.44
CA SER A 519 8.37 9.37 -20.12
C SER A 519 7.36 10.21 -20.91
N ALA A 520 7.69 11.46 -21.17
CA ALA A 520 6.83 12.35 -21.96
C ALA A 520 6.91 12.04 -23.46
N SER A 521 8.13 11.91 -24.03
CA SER A 521 8.35 11.69 -25.46
C SER A 521 7.83 10.35 -25.97
N SER A 522 7.85 9.30 -25.14
CA SER A 522 7.32 7.97 -25.48
C SER A 522 5.81 7.80 -25.25
N TYR A 523 5.11 8.83 -24.78
CA TYR A 523 3.69 8.70 -24.44
C TYR A 523 2.80 8.49 -25.67
N VAL A 524 1.96 7.44 -25.60
CA VAL A 524 0.83 7.17 -26.51
C VAL A 524 -0.41 6.93 -25.65
N PRO A 525 -1.53 7.63 -25.91
CA PRO A 525 -2.77 7.41 -25.14
C PRO A 525 -3.28 5.97 -25.33
N ALA A 526 -3.68 5.31 -24.25
CA ALA A 526 -4.35 4.01 -24.34
C ALA A 526 -5.74 4.19 -24.95
N SER A 527 -6.08 3.45 -26.02
CA SER A 527 -7.44 3.38 -26.55
C SER A 527 -8.35 2.77 -25.48
N SER A 528 -9.41 3.51 -25.11
CA SER A 528 -10.41 3.07 -24.15
C SER A 528 -11.21 1.91 -24.73
N GLY A 529 -10.87 0.66 -24.33
CA GLY A 529 -11.70 -0.52 -24.54
C GLY A 529 -12.83 -0.53 -23.54
N SER A 530 -14.07 -0.54 -24.01
CA SER A 530 -15.28 -0.67 -23.20
C SER A 530 -15.36 -2.06 -22.56
N SER A 531 -15.40 -2.12 -21.22
CA SER A 531 -15.71 -3.32 -20.46
C SER A 531 -17.22 -3.48 -20.34
N SER A 532 -17.77 -4.56 -20.95
CA SER A 532 -19.16 -4.97 -20.81
C SER A 532 -19.36 -5.68 -19.47
N SER A 533 -20.31 -5.18 -18.67
CA SER A 533 -20.80 -5.81 -17.44
C SER A 533 -21.83 -6.89 -17.80
N SER A 534 -21.57 -8.13 -17.40
CA SER A 534 -22.53 -9.24 -17.47
C SER A 534 -23.48 -9.18 -16.26
N GLY A 535 -24.77 -8.87 -16.54
CA GLY A 535 -25.84 -9.00 -15.58
C GLY A 535 -26.39 -10.44 -15.62
N SER A 536 -26.59 -11.06 -14.47
CA SER A 536 -27.22 -12.38 -14.29
C SER A 536 -28.73 -12.28 -14.47
N SER A 537 -29.24 -13.03 -15.44
CA SER A 537 -30.69 -13.16 -15.72
C SER A 537 -31.28 -14.32 -14.93
N PHE A 538 -32.41 -14.05 -14.25
CA PHE A 538 -33.26 -15.08 -13.66
C PHE A 538 -34.27 -15.54 -14.71
N SER A 539 -34.31 -16.85 -15.03
CA SER A 539 -35.36 -17.43 -15.88
C SER A 539 -36.34 -18.21 -15.03
N SER A 540 -37.62 -17.96 -15.23
CA SER A 540 -38.75 -18.76 -14.69
C SER A 540 -38.82 -20.12 -15.39
N GLY A 541 -39.12 -21.20 -14.63
CA GLY A 541 -39.31 -22.54 -15.16
C GLY A 541 -40.44 -22.55 -16.21
N GLY A 542 -40.19 -23.22 -17.35
CA GLY A 542 -41.11 -23.24 -18.47
C GLY A 542 -42.35 -24.09 -18.18
N TYR A 543 -43.50 -23.44 -17.99
CA TYR A 543 -44.80 -24.05 -18.04
C TYR A 543 -45.37 -23.86 -19.46
N SER A 544 -45.68 -24.96 -20.17
CA SER A 544 -46.09 -24.88 -21.55
C SER A 544 -47.54 -24.37 -21.64
N GLY A 545 -47.70 -23.17 -22.18
CA GLY A 545 -49.04 -22.65 -22.58
C GLY A 545 -49.90 -22.04 -21.47
N SER A 546 -49.38 -21.82 -20.24
CA SER A 546 -50.10 -21.17 -19.15
C SER A 546 -49.47 -19.83 -18.72
N SER A 547 -50.30 -18.93 -18.15
CA SER A 547 -49.81 -17.68 -17.52
C SER A 547 -49.16 -17.93 -16.17
N PHE A 548 -49.00 -19.18 -15.72
CA PHE A 548 -48.47 -19.53 -14.42
C PHE A 548 -46.97 -19.21 -14.31
N SER A 549 -46.62 -18.48 -13.27
CA SER A 549 -45.24 -17.96 -13.05
C SER A 549 -44.60 -18.50 -11.76
N GLY A 550 -45.16 -19.53 -11.15
CA GLY A 550 -44.67 -20.13 -9.91
C GLY A 550 -43.24 -20.64 -10.05
N ALA A 551 -42.43 -20.42 -9.01
CA ALA A 551 -41.03 -20.86 -8.97
C ALA A 551 -40.94 -22.38 -8.87
N GLY A 552 -40.12 -23.01 -9.71
CA GLY A 552 -39.88 -24.44 -9.71
C GLY A 552 -39.23 -24.93 -10.99
N SER A 553 -38.68 -26.13 -10.95
CA SER A 553 -38.08 -26.78 -12.12
C SER A 553 -38.11 -28.29 -11.98
N SER A 554 -38.05 -28.99 -13.11
CA SER A 554 -37.88 -30.44 -13.17
C SER A 554 -36.66 -30.82 -14.01
N SER A 555 -36.17 -32.04 -13.79
CA SER A 555 -35.08 -32.63 -14.57
C SER A 555 -35.17 -34.16 -14.57
N SER A 556 -34.63 -34.80 -15.59
CA SER A 556 -34.54 -36.26 -15.66
C SER A 556 -33.41 -36.84 -14.77
N PHE A 557 -33.56 -38.11 -14.36
CA PHE A 557 -32.56 -38.85 -13.58
C PHE A 557 -32.21 -40.20 -14.19
#